data_4eacb4bee835444448437d7182a0564d
#
_entry.id   4eacb4bee835444448437d7182a0564d
#
_cell.length_a   1.000
_cell.length_b   1.000
_cell.length_c   1.000
_cell.angle_alpha   90.00
_cell.angle_beta   90.00
_cell.angle_gamma   90.00
#
_symmetry.space_group_name_H-M   'P 1'
#
loop_
_entity.id
_entity.type
_entity.pdbx_description
1 polymer ?
#
loop_
_entity_poly.entity_id
_entity_poly.type
_entity_poly.pdbx_seq_one_letter_code
_entity_poly.pdbx_strand_id
1 'polypeptide(L)'
;MTTTHRYKAAVIIPSRGGADILHYPLDALAAQTEKDFQVIVVLDGDIDNSEAVLDRYIAEGKLNLTKIVFEENRGRVAALNAGHRAADADILIRCDDDLEPAADYVEAQIRLHRDYDGVIGTLKNVYPDTPYSRVYGNFRDARFKEGALSVAEEGRWLYWNGNSSISAEYFDRTGGYDPAYRLYGWEDVDMGKMVHDAGGRIIISDEVEVKHYAEATTTAVRALRALHSGSARTIFVRKHGDAAHPAPNP
;
A
#
# COMPACT_ATOMS: atom_id res chain seq x y z
N MET A 1 12.08 -26.40 0.47
CA MET A 1 12.84 -25.97 -0.71
C MET A 1 12.71 -24.47 -0.77
N THR A 2 13.80 -23.72 -0.68
CA THR A 2 13.79 -22.26 -0.85
C THR A 2 13.50 -21.96 -2.33
N THR A 3 12.37 -21.38 -2.63
CA THR A 3 12.05 -20.88 -3.98
C THR A 3 13.04 -19.75 -4.26
N THR A 4 13.81 -19.84 -5.34
CA THR A 4 14.71 -18.76 -5.75
C THR A 4 13.91 -17.84 -6.67
N HIS A 5 13.57 -16.66 -6.19
CA HIS A 5 12.90 -15.65 -6.99
C HIS A 5 13.88 -14.92 -7.93
N ARG A 6 13.34 -14.35 -9.02
CA ARG A 6 14.14 -13.65 -10.03
C ARG A 6 14.61 -12.29 -9.58
N TYR A 7 13.83 -11.61 -8.73
CA TYR A 7 14.10 -10.24 -8.26
C TYR A 7 14.16 -10.19 -6.74
N LYS A 8 14.90 -9.24 -6.20
CA LYS A 8 14.90 -8.96 -4.75
C LYS A 8 13.57 -8.38 -4.28
N ALA A 9 12.95 -7.53 -5.10
CA ALA A 9 11.69 -6.88 -4.76
C ALA A 9 10.75 -6.76 -5.96
N ALA A 10 9.45 -6.69 -5.70
CA ALA A 10 8.42 -6.30 -6.63
C ALA A 10 7.61 -5.15 -6.04
N VAL A 11 7.39 -4.09 -6.81
CA VAL A 11 6.52 -2.98 -6.43
C VAL A 11 5.17 -3.16 -7.13
N ILE A 12 4.11 -3.31 -6.34
CA ILE A 12 2.75 -3.55 -6.80
C ILE A 12 1.94 -2.26 -6.66
N ILE A 13 1.38 -1.79 -7.77
CA ILE A 13 0.60 -0.56 -7.84
C ILE A 13 -0.83 -0.89 -8.30
N PRO A 14 -1.80 -0.96 -7.38
CA PRO A 14 -3.21 -1.05 -7.76
C PRO A 14 -3.69 0.33 -8.23
N SER A 15 -4.37 0.42 -9.36
CA SER A 15 -4.89 1.70 -9.87
C SER A 15 -6.26 1.55 -10.52
N ARG A 16 -7.07 2.59 -10.40
CA ARG A 16 -8.33 2.75 -11.11
C ARG A 16 -8.62 4.21 -11.36
N GLY A 17 -8.54 4.64 -12.62
CA GLY A 17 -8.67 6.05 -12.97
C GLY A 17 -7.41 6.85 -12.62
N GLY A 18 -6.23 6.27 -12.89
CA GLY A 18 -4.93 6.80 -12.51
C GLY A 18 -4.16 7.50 -13.62
N ALA A 19 -4.75 7.76 -14.80
CA ALA A 19 -4.02 8.31 -15.95
C ALA A 19 -3.23 9.59 -15.63
N ASP A 20 -3.79 10.45 -14.79
CA ASP A 20 -3.17 11.73 -14.40
C ASP A 20 -2.19 11.62 -13.23
N ILE A 21 -2.18 10.52 -12.46
CA ILE A 21 -1.42 10.39 -11.21
C ILE A 21 -0.34 9.29 -11.25
N LEU A 22 -0.45 8.31 -12.13
CA LEU A 22 0.52 7.20 -12.24
C LEU A 22 1.97 7.67 -12.48
N HIS A 23 2.16 8.90 -12.96
CA HIS A 23 3.50 9.47 -13.12
C HIS A 23 4.22 9.64 -11.77
N TYR A 24 3.52 9.89 -10.66
CA TYR A 24 4.15 10.02 -9.34
C TYR A 24 4.95 8.76 -8.94
N PRO A 25 4.35 7.56 -8.85
CA PRO A 25 5.13 6.37 -8.54
C PRO A 25 6.07 5.96 -9.67
N LEU A 26 5.65 6.03 -10.94
CA LEU A 26 6.44 5.48 -12.04
C LEU A 26 7.73 6.28 -12.29
N ASP A 27 7.70 7.61 -12.27
CA ASP A 27 8.90 8.43 -12.40
C ASP A 27 9.85 8.24 -11.21
N ALA A 28 9.30 8.19 -10.00
CA ALA A 28 10.09 7.95 -8.80
C ALA A 28 10.73 6.55 -8.78
N LEU A 29 10.02 5.53 -9.27
CA LEU A 29 10.56 4.17 -9.40
C LEU A 29 11.61 4.06 -10.52
N ALA A 30 11.47 4.80 -11.61
CA ALA A 30 12.51 4.85 -12.65
C ALA A 30 13.83 5.47 -12.13
N ALA A 31 13.74 6.35 -11.13
CA ALA A 31 14.88 7.02 -10.50
C ALA A 31 15.51 6.25 -9.32
N GLN A 32 15.02 5.06 -8.95
CA GLN A 32 15.55 4.30 -7.82
C GLN A 32 17.04 3.97 -7.94
N THR A 33 17.75 3.95 -6.81
CA THR A 33 19.16 3.51 -6.71
C THR A 33 19.29 2.00 -6.92
N GLU A 34 18.45 1.20 -6.27
CA GLU A 34 18.35 -0.24 -6.54
C GLU A 34 17.71 -0.48 -7.92
N LYS A 35 18.21 -1.45 -8.67
CA LYS A 35 17.73 -1.80 -10.00
C LYS A 35 17.20 -3.24 -10.12
N ASP A 36 17.48 -4.07 -9.12
CA ASP A 36 17.05 -5.47 -9.10
C ASP A 36 15.64 -5.60 -8.51
N PHE A 37 14.67 -4.98 -9.19
CA PHE A 37 13.26 -5.08 -8.86
C PHE A 37 12.36 -5.02 -10.10
N GLN A 38 11.14 -5.49 -9.95
CA GLN A 38 10.08 -5.37 -10.97
C GLN A 38 8.98 -4.44 -10.49
N VAL A 39 8.23 -3.87 -11.42
CA VAL A 39 7.03 -3.07 -11.16
C VAL A 39 5.83 -3.77 -11.79
N ILE A 40 4.75 -3.92 -11.04
CA ILE A 40 3.51 -4.52 -11.51
C ILE A 40 2.38 -3.53 -11.24
N VAL A 41 1.82 -2.97 -12.31
CA VAL A 41 0.64 -2.10 -12.22
C VAL A 41 -0.61 -2.92 -12.57
N VAL A 42 -1.59 -2.89 -11.68
CA VAL A 42 -2.87 -3.58 -11.89
C VAL A 42 -3.96 -2.53 -12.06
N LEU A 43 -4.50 -2.42 -13.27
CA LEU A 43 -5.64 -1.56 -13.57
C LEU A 43 -6.95 -2.31 -13.27
N ASP A 44 -7.71 -1.81 -12.30
CA ASP A 44 -9.01 -2.36 -11.90
C ASP A 44 -10.15 -1.83 -12.79
N GLY A 45 -10.07 -2.13 -14.08
CA GLY A 45 -10.83 -1.55 -15.17
C GLY A 45 -10.21 -0.24 -15.67
N ASP A 46 -9.90 -0.17 -16.97
CA ASP A 46 -9.36 1.06 -17.59
C ASP A 46 -10.52 2.01 -17.93
N ILE A 47 -10.71 3.06 -17.12
CA ILE A 47 -11.83 4.00 -17.25
C ILE A 47 -11.42 5.38 -17.79
N ASP A 48 -10.12 5.64 -17.91
CA ASP A 48 -9.56 6.96 -18.25
C ASP A 48 -8.35 6.87 -19.18
N ASN A 49 -8.14 5.70 -19.83
CA ASN A 49 -7.00 5.42 -20.70
C ASN A 49 -5.66 5.32 -19.95
N SER A 50 -5.67 4.90 -18.69
CA SER A 50 -4.46 4.60 -17.91
C SER A 50 -3.59 3.54 -18.56
N GLU A 51 -4.18 2.59 -19.31
CA GLU A 51 -3.43 1.57 -20.04
C GLU A 51 -2.46 2.18 -21.05
N ALA A 52 -2.86 3.21 -21.79
CA ALA A 52 -1.98 3.89 -22.74
C ALA A 52 -0.84 4.65 -22.03
N VAL A 53 -1.04 5.10 -20.80
CA VAL A 53 0.05 5.67 -19.97
C VAL A 53 1.09 4.60 -19.69
N LEU A 54 0.67 3.41 -19.24
CA LEU A 54 1.58 2.30 -18.96
C LEU A 54 2.33 1.84 -20.22
N ASP A 55 1.67 1.79 -21.37
CA ASP A 55 2.31 1.41 -22.65
C ASP A 55 3.46 2.35 -23.02
N ARG A 56 3.36 3.65 -22.71
CA ARG A 56 4.47 4.61 -22.91
C ARG A 56 5.65 4.26 -22.01
N TYR A 57 5.44 4.03 -20.71
CA TYR A 57 6.51 3.65 -19.78
C TYR A 57 7.18 2.33 -20.16
N ILE A 58 6.41 1.34 -20.64
CA ILE A 58 6.94 0.07 -21.14
C ILE A 58 7.80 0.31 -22.39
N ALA A 59 7.33 1.11 -23.33
CA ALA A 59 8.06 1.45 -24.55
C ALA A 59 9.36 2.22 -24.28
N GLU A 60 9.39 3.06 -23.24
CA GLU A 60 10.59 3.79 -22.81
C GLU A 60 11.66 2.86 -22.21
N GLY A 61 11.28 1.70 -21.69
CA GLY A 61 12.19 0.68 -21.17
C GLY A 61 13.03 1.11 -19.95
N LYS A 62 12.60 2.15 -19.22
CA LYS A 62 13.30 2.63 -18.02
C LYS A 62 12.99 1.81 -16.77
N LEU A 63 11.88 1.07 -16.78
CA LEU A 63 11.39 0.21 -15.71
C LEU A 63 11.16 -1.20 -16.24
N ASN A 64 11.43 -2.19 -15.40
CA ASN A 64 10.93 -3.54 -15.64
C ASN A 64 9.44 -3.58 -15.23
N LEU A 65 8.59 -3.07 -16.09
CA LEU A 65 7.17 -2.83 -15.86
C LEU A 65 6.31 -3.89 -16.54
N THR A 66 5.44 -4.50 -15.77
CA THR A 66 4.36 -5.39 -16.24
C THR A 66 3.02 -4.78 -15.90
N LYS A 67 2.07 -4.77 -16.84
CA LYS A 67 0.70 -4.37 -16.59
C LYS A 67 -0.25 -5.58 -16.54
N ILE A 68 -1.23 -5.52 -15.64
CA ILE A 68 -2.38 -6.42 -15.57
C ILE A 68 -3.62 -5.53 -15.70
N VAL A 69 -4.48 -5.79 -16.67
CA VAL A 69 -5.68 -4.99 -16.90
C VAL A 69 -6.90 -5.88 -16.70
N PHE A 70 -7.77 -5.52 -15.77
CA PHE A 70 -9.07 -6.16 -15.61
C PHE A 70 -10.07 -5.55 -16.58
N GLU A 71 -10.88 -6.38 -17.23
CA GLU A 71 -11.94 -5.93 -18.13
C GLU A 71 -13.01 -5.09 -17.39
N GLU A 72 -13.24 -5.38 -16.11
CA GLU A 72 -14.20 -4.70 -15.25
C GLU A 72 -13.64 -4.47 -13.83
N ASN A 73 -14.28 -3.59 -13.07
CA ASN A 73 -13.93 -3.34 -11.67
C ASN A 73 -14.18 -4.58 -10.80
N ARG A 74 -13.11 -5.13 -10.24
CA ARG A 74 -13.10 -6.26 -9.32
C ARG A 74 -12.78 -5.86 -7.87
N GLY A 75 -12.43 -4.61 -7.64
CA GLY A 75 -12.10 -4.02 -6.36
C GLY A 75 -10.62 -4.07 -6.01
N ARG A 76 -10.19 -3.12 -5.16
CA ARG A 76 -8.78 -2.95 -4.73
C ARG A 76 -8.13 -4.25 -4.27
N VAL A 77 -8.82 -5.03 -3.45
CA VAL A 77 -8.32 -6.31 -2.93
C VAL A 77 -8.01 -7.29 -4.05
N ALA A 78 -8.85 -7.36 -5.10
CA ALA A 78 -8.60 -8.21 -6.25
C ALA A 78 -7.35 -7.75 -7.02
N ALA A 79 -7.19 -6.42 -7.21
CA ALA A 79 -6.01 -5.85 -7.86
C ALA A 79 -4.74 -6.11 -7.07
N LEU A 80 -4.75 -5.87 -5.75
CA LEU A 80 -3.63 -6.18 -4.86
C LEU A 80 -3.23 -7.65 -4.94
N ASN A 81 -4.18 -8.55 -4.78
CA ASN A 81 -3.91 -9.99 -4.85
C ASN A 81 -3.37 -10.43 -6.23
N ALA A 82 -3.88 -9.86 -7.32
CA ALA A 82 -3.39 -10.17 -8.65
C ALA A 82 -1.93 -9.74 -8.83
N GLY A 83 -1.60 -8.51 -8.42
CA GLY A 83 -0.23 -7.99 -8.50
C GLY A 83 0.75 -8.78 -7.63
N HIS A 84 0.40 -9.05 -6.37
CA HIS A 84 1.26 -9.80 -5.45
C HIS A 84 1.50 -11.24 -5.95
N ARG A 85 0.48 -11.92 -6.49
CA ARG A 85 0.64 -13.29 -7.03
C ARG A 85 1.38 -13.35 -8.35
N ALA A 86 1.42 -12.27 -9.12
CA ALA A 86 2.17 -12.18 -10.37
C ALA A 86 3.64 -11.83 -10.14
N ALA A 87 4.01 -11.45 -8.92
CA ALA A 87 5.38 -11.08 -8.56
C ALA A 87 6.28 -12.32 -8.47
N ASP A 88 7.49 -12.19 -9.01
CA ASP A 88 8.58 -13.17 -8.88
C ASP A 88 9.73 -12.53 -8.09
N ALA A 89 9.47 -12.23 -6.82
CA ALA A 89 10.37 -11.50 -5.94
C ALA A 89 10.27 -11.97 -4.49
N ASP A 90 11.38 -11.82 -3.74
CA ASP A 90 11.44 -12.17 -2.32
C ASP A 90 10.61 -11.21 -1.44
N ILE A 91 10.51 -9.93 -1.86
CA ILE A 91 9.84 -8.86 -1.13
C ILE A 91 8.75 -8.24 -2.02
N LEU A 92 7.54 -8.17 -1.49
CA LEU A 92 6.37 -7.64 -2.17
C LEU A 92 6.02 -6.28 -1.55
N ILE A 93 6.22 -5.20 -2.31
CA ILE A 93 6.05 -3.82 -1.85
C ILE A 93 4.76 -3.27 -2.48
N ARG A 94 3.78 -2.92 -1.66
CA ARG A 94 2.63 -2.14 -2.12
C ARG A 94 3.00 -0.65 -2.16
N CYS A 95 2.70 -0.02 -3.27
CA CYS A 95 2.80 1.42 -3.48
C CYS A 95 1.52 1.87 -4.19
N ASP A 96 0.61 2.57 -3.50
CA ASP A 96 -0.61 3.05 -4.13
C ASP A 96 -0.28 4.08 -5.24
N ASP A 97 -1.16 4.28 -6.20
CA ASP A 97 -0.93 5.07 -7.43
C ASP A 97 -0.79 6.59 -7.20
N ASP A 98 -1.08 7.07 -6.00
CA ASP A 98 -0.92 8.45 -5.54
C ASP A 98 0.31 8.68 -4.64
N LEU A 99 1.25 7.71 -4.61
CA LEU A 99 2.47 7.77 -3.81
C LEU A 99 3.70 8.11 -4.65
N GLU A 100 4.60 8.94 -4.10
CA GLU A 100 5.90 9.26 -4.68
C GLU A 100 7.00 8.84 -3.72
N PRO A 101 7.65 7.69 -3.94
CA PRO A 101 8.77 7.22 -3.11
C PRO A 101 10.07 8.01 -3.34
N ALA A 102 10.94 8.05 -2.34
CA ALA A 102 12.29 8.60 -2.45
C ALA A 102 13.19 7.71 -3.32
N ALA A 103 14.32 8.24 -3.79
CA ALA A 103 15.20 7.53 -4.72
C ALA A 103 15.86 6.26 -4.15
N ASP A 104 15.97 6.13 -2.84
CA ASP A 104 16.55 4.99 -2.13
C ASP A 104 15.48 4.06 -1.50
N TYR A 105 14.21 4.28 -1.84
CA TYR A 105 13.07 3.60 -1.22
C TYR A 105 13.13 2.06 -1.35
N VAL A 106 13.37 1.54 -2.55
CA VAL A 106 13.43 0.08 -2.78
C VAL A 106 14.63 -0.54 -2.05
N GLU A 107 15.78 0.15 -2.05
CA GLU A 107 16.97 -0.28 -1.31
C GLU A 107 16.70 -0.31 0.20
N ALA A 108 16.03 0.72 0.75
CA ALA A 108 15.65 0.77 2.15
C ALA A 108 14.67 -0.35 2.53
N GLN A 109 13.67 -0.63 1.69
CA GLN A 109 12.76 -1.75 1.86
C GLN A 109 13.51 -3.08 1.94
N ILE A 110 14.40 -3.36 0.99
CA ILE A 110 15.20 -4.59 0.97
C ILE A 110 16.08 -4.70 2.23
N ARG A 111 16.66 -3.60 2.69
CA ARG A 111 17.48 -3.56 3.90
C ARG A 111 16.66 -3.91 5.14
N LEU A 112 15.48 -3.32 5.32
CA LEU A 112 14.61 -3.57 6.46
C LEU A 112 14.10 -5.02 6.50
N HIS A 113 13.85 -5.62 5.36
CA HIS A 113 13.42 -7.02 5.26
C HIS A 113 14.48 -8.06 5.64
N ARG A 114 15.71 -7.65 5.96
CA ARG A 114 16.69 -8.57 6.56
C ARG A 114 16.31 -8.99 7.99
N ASP A 115 15.58 -8.12 8.68
CA ASP A 115 15.23 -8.31 10.10
C ASP A 115 13.71 -8.37 10.33
N TYR A 116 12.89 -8.00 9.34
CA TYR A 116 11.43 -7.90 9.47
C TYR A 116 10.71 -8.57 8.31
N ASP A 117 9.54 -9.15 8.61
CA ASP A 117 8.69 -9.83 7.65
C ASP A 117 7.66 -8.89 7.02
N GLY A 118 7.36 -7.80 7.71
CA GLY A 118 6.50 -6.72 7.26
C GLY A 118 7.09 -5.35 7.57
N VAL A 119 7.03 -4.43 6.61
CA VAL A 119 7.48 -3.05 6.79
C VAL A 119 6.34 -2.10 6.43
N ILE A 120 6.10 -1.14 7.30
CA ILE A 120 5.10 -0.09 7.11
C ILE A 120 5.82 1.25 7.02
N GLY A 121 5.71 1.91 5.88
CA GLY A 121 6.26 3.24 5.69
C GLY A 121 5.30 4.34 6.16
N THR A 122 5.86 5.44 6.64
CA THR A 122 5.08 6.63 6.95
C THR A 122 4.67 7.38 5.68
N LEU A 123 3.59 8.17 5.79
CA LEU A 123 3.06 8.96 4.70
C LEU A 123 3.24 10.46 4.99
N LYS A 124 3.80 11.19 4.04
CA LYS A 124 3.86 12.65 4.06
C LYS A 124 2.79 13.17 3.10
N ASN A 125 1.61 13.49 3.63
CA ASN A 125 0.50 13.98 2.82
C ASN A 125 0.83 15.34 2.19
N VAL A 126 0.61 15.44 0.87
CA VAL A 126 0.70 16.66 0.09
C VAL A 126 -0.71 17.13 -0.19
N TYR A 127 -1.14 18.16 0.50
CA TYR A 127 -2.49 18.71 0.35
C TYR A 127 -2.51 19.91 -0.58
N PRO A 128 -3.58 20.12 -1.34
CA PRO A 128 -3.83 21.42 -1.94
C PRO A 128 -4.00 22.49 -0.84
N ASP A 129 -3.67 23.74 -1.15
CA ASP A 129 -3.77 24.84 -0.19
C ASP A 129 -5.23 25.20 0.09
N THR A 130 -5.81 24.57 1.08
CA THR A 130 -7.21 24.73 1.51
C THR A 130 -7.28 25.10 3.00
N PRO A 131 -8.40 25.71 3.47
CA PRO A 131 -8.60 25.91 4.89
C PRO A 131 -8.47 24.64 5.73
N TYR A 132 -8.90 23.49 5.17
CA TYR A 132 -8.76 22.19 5.84
C TYR A 132 -7.30 21.81 6.08
N SER A 133 -6.46 21.89 5.03
CA SER A 133 -5.05 21.50 5.13
C SER A 133 -4.28 22.42 6.10
N ARG A 134 -4.58 23.73 6.09
CA ARG A 134 -3.91 24.72 6.95
C ARG A 134 -4.21 24.52 8.44
N VAL A 135 -5.45 24.19 8.77
CA VAL A 135 -5.92 24.19 10.18
C VAL A 135 -5.89 22.78 10.78
N TYR A 136 -6.22 21.76 10.01
CA TYR A 136 -6.45 20.42 10.55
C TYR A 136 -5.57 19.33 9.93
N GLY A 137 -5.43 19.29 8.60
CA GLY A 137 -4.80 18.18 7.90
C GLY A 137 -3.37 17.92 8.39
N ASN A 138 -2.51 18.93 8.32
CA ASN A 138 -1.10 18.81 8.71
C ASN A 138 -0.91 18.46 10.19
N PHE A 139 -1.73 19.03 11.08
CA PHE A 139 -1.67 18.72 12.50
C PHE A 139 -2.06 17.29 12.81
N ARG A 140 -3.13 16.81 12.21
CA ARG A 140 -3.58 15.44 12.34
C ARG A 140 -2.52 14.45 11.87
N ASP A 141 -1.91 14.73 10.70
CA ASP A 141 -0.93 13.83 10.10
C ASP A 141 0.35 13.74 10.94
N ALA A 142 0.80 14.86 11.50
CA ALA A 142 1.94 14.88 12.42
C ALA A 142 1.67 14.01 13.67
N ARG A 143 0.49 14.13 14.26
CA ARG A 143 0.10 13.29 15.41
C ARG A 143 -0.04 11.83 15.05
N PHE A 144 -0.60 11.53 13.87
CA PHE A 144 -0.72 10.15 13.40
C PHE A 144 0.65 9.51 13.19
N LYS A 145 1.59 10.23 12.56
CA LYS A 145 2.97 9.78 12.36
C LYS A 145 3.69 9.55 13.69
N GLU A 146 3.59 10.48 14.63
CA GLU A 146 4.16 10.34 15.98
C GLU A 146 3.60 9.11 16.70
N GLY A 147 2.28 8.92 16.67
CA GLY A 147 1.62 7.74 17.24
C GLY A 147 2.08 6.44 16.59
N ALA A 148 2.20 6.41 15.26
CA ALA A 148 2.67 5.25 14.53
C ALA A 148 4.10 4.86 14.91
N LEU A 149 5.03 5.82 14.96
CA LEU A 149 6.43 5.56 15.28
C LEU A 149 6.66 5.20 16.76
N SER A 150 5.75 5.58 17.65
CA SER A 150 5.85 5.31 19.10
C SER A 150 5.05 4.07 19.55
N VAL A 151 4.26 3.45 18.67
CA VAL A 151 3.44 2.29 19.04
C VAL A 151 4.30 1.09 19.40
N ALA A 152 3.89 0.34 20.43
CA ALA A 152 4.52 -0.92 20.81
C ALA A 152 4.42 -1.96 19.68
N GLU A 153 5.33 -2.92 19.66
CA GLU A 153 5.46 -3.90 18.57
C GLU A 153 4.15 -4.65 18.30
N GLU A 154 3.43 -5.01 19.36
CA GLU A 154 2.16 -5.74 19.32
C GLU A 154 1.04 -4.96 18.62
N GLY A 155 1.17 -3.65 18.51
CA GLY A 155 0.18 -2.76 17.88
C GLY A 155 0.55 -2.27 16.47
N ARG A 156 1.74 -2.56 15.96
CA ARG A 156 2.23 -2.03 14.67
C ARG A 156 1.34 -2.42 13.49
N TRP A 157 0.77 -3.61 13.51
CA TRP A 157 -0.12 -4.11 12.47
C TRP A 157 -1.34 -3.22 12.18
N LEU A 158 -1.76 -2.40 13.14
CA LEU A 158 -2.86 -1.44 13.00
C LEU A 158 -2.59 -0.32 12.00
N TYR A 159 -1.32 -0.07 11.69
CA TYR A 159 -0.87 1.00 10.81
C TYR A 159 -0.58 0.53 9.39
N TRP A 160 -0.88 -0.73 9.05
CA TRP A 160 -0.73 -1.24 7.70
C TRP A 160 -1.50 -0.38 6.72
N ASN A 161 -0.87 0.01 5.60
CA ASN A 161 -1.41 1.03 4.69
C ASN A 161 -0.91 0.83 3.25
N GLY A 162 -1.22 1.78 2.34
CA GLY A 162 -0.81 1.76 0.92
C GLY A 162 0.69 1.88 0.67
N ASN A 163 1.49 2.14 1.70
CA ASN A 163 2.96 2.11 1.70
C ASN A 163 3.43 1.02 2.66
N SER A 164 3.26 -0.21 2.30
CA SER A 164 3.66 -1.36 3.11
C SER A 164 4.29 -2.45 2.25
N SER A 165 5.12 -3.28 2.87
CA SER A 165 5.71 -4.44 2.20
C SER A 165 5.67 -5.67 3.09
N ILE A 166 5.73 -6.83 2.45
CA ILE A 166 5.67 -8.14 3.09
C ILE A 166 6.65 -9.07 2.37
N SER A 167 7.30 -9.98 3.10
CA SER A 167 8.04 -11.05 2.44
C SER A 167 7.09 -12.00 1.71
N ALA A 168 7.52 -12.54 0.57
CA ALA A 168 6.72 -13.48 -0.21
C ALA A 168 6.28 -14.69 0.62
N GLU A 169 7.15 -15.17 1.52
CA GLU A 169 6.82 -16.26 2.44
C GLU A 169 5.60 -15.94 3.31
N TYR A 170 5.57 -14.74 3.90
CA TYR A 170 4.44 -14.36 4.77
C TYR A 170 3.18 -14.01 3.97
N PHE A 171 3.32 -13.49 2.76
CA PHE A 171 2.17 -13.32 1.87
C PHE A 171 1.51 -14.66 1.53
N ASP A 172 2.29 -15.69 1.25
CA ASP A 172 1.79 -17.05 1.00
C ASP A 172 1.15 -17.66 2.26
N ARG A 173 1.78 -17.47 3.42
CA ARG A 173 1.25 -17.94 4.72
C ARG A 173 -0.10 -17.32 5.08
N THR A 174 -0.27 -16.03 4.79
CA THR A 174 -1.54 -15.32 5.06
C THR A 174 -2.61 -15.62 4.00
N GLY A 175 -2.23 -16.11 2.82
CA GLY A 175 -3.12 -16.33 1.69
C GLY A 175 -3.49 -15.06 0.91
N GLY A 176 -2.88 -13.92 1.27
CA GLY A 176 -3.11 -12.62 0.66
C GLY A 176 -4.26 -11.84 1.29
N TYR A 177 -4.64 -10.73 0.67
CA TYR A 177 -5.75 -9.88 1.12
C TYR A 177 -7.09 -10.60 1.02
N ASP A 178 -7.94 -10.47 2.05
CA ASP A 178 -9.22 -11.17 2.13
C ASP A 178 -10.26 -10.58 1.14
N PRO A 179 -10.77 -11.37 0.18
CA PRO A 179 -11.71 -10.89 -0.83
C PRO A 179 -13.09 -10.47 -0.29
N ALA A 180 -13.36 -10.69 0.99
CA ALA A 180 -14.57 -10.19 1.65
C ALA A 180 -14.60 -8.66 1.72
N TYR A 181 -13.42 -8.00 1.71
CA TYR A 181 -13.32 -6.53 1.71
C TYR A 181 -13.50 -5.98 0.29
N ARG A 182 -14.73 -5.57 -0.02
CA ARG A 182 -15.11 -4.99 -1.33
C ARG A 182 -15.23 -3.46 -1.31
N LEU A 183 -15.42 -2.89 -0.13
CA LEU A 183 -15.55 -1.45 0.10
C LEU A 183 -14.28 -0.89 0.74
N TYR A 184 -14.21 0.43 0.88
CA TYR A 184 -13.06 1.13 1.45
C TYR A 184 -12.83 0.78 2.92
N GLY A 185 -11.59 0.43 3.25
CA GLY A 185 -11.06 0.35 4.61
C GLY A 185 -11.05 -1.05 5.21
N TRP A 186 -10.21 -1.22 6.21
CA TRP A 186 -9.95 -2.42 7.00
C TRP A 186 -9.25 -3.58 6.29
N GLU A 187 -9.21 -3.61 4.96
CA GLU A 187 -8.42 -4.62 4.21
C GLU A 187 -6.94 -4.58 4.60
N ASP A 188 -6.44 -3.37 4.84
CA ASP A 188 -5.05 -3.13 5.24
C ASP A 188 -4.80 -3.60 6.68
N VAL A 189 -5.65 -3.16 7.60
CA VAL A 189 -5.59 -3.56 9.01
C VAL A 189 -5.71 -5.08 9.16
N ASP A 190 -6.56 -5.71 8.34
CA ASP A 190 -6.73 -7.18 8.30
C ASP A 190 -5.44 -7.87 7.82
N MET A 191 -4.80 -7.37 6.76
CA MET A 191 -3.53 -7.92 6.28
C MET A 191 -2.44 -7.80 7.36
N GLY A 192 -2.28 -6.62 7.95
CA GLY A 192 -1.32 -6.42 9.05
C GLY A 192 -1.58 -7.37 10.22
N LYS A 193 -2.84 -7.56 10.60
CA LYS A 193 -3.25 -8.50 11.65
C LYS A 193 -2.90 -9.95 11.30
N MET A 194 -3.16 -10.37 10.06
CA MET A 194 -2.82 -11.71 9.61
C MET A 194 -1.30 -11.96 9.63
N VAL A 195 -0.49 -10.99 9.23
CA VAL A 195 0.99 -11.08 9.32
C VAL A 195 1.42 -11.22 10.78
N HIS A 196 0.88 -10.38 11.68
CA HIS A 196 1.17 -10.44 13.10
C HIS A 196 0.78 -11.79 13.72
N ASP A 197 -0.43 -12.29 13.44
CA ASP A 197 -0.94 -13.55 13.98
C ASP A 197 -0.18 -14.78 13.44
N ALA A 198 0.39 -14.66 12.24
CA ALA A 198 1.29 -15.67 11.68
C ALA A 198 2.70 -15.66 12.31
N GLY A 199 2.95 -14.76 13.27
CA GLY A 199 4.23 -14.60 13.95
C GLY A 199 5.23 -13.72 13.19
N GLY A 200 4.79 -12.95 12.20
CA GLY A 200 5.63 -12.03 11.43
C GLY A 200 6.06 -10.82 12.26
N ARG A 201 7.34 -10.47 12.15
CA ARG A 201 7.91 -9.26 12.76
C ARG A 201 7.62 -8.06 11.88
N ILE A 202 6.90 -7.07 12.44
CA ILE A 202 6.50 -5.85 11.72
C ILE A 202 7.28 -4.65 12.26
N ILE A 203 7.77 -3.78 11.37
CA ILE A 203 8.32 -2.47 11.73
C ILE A 203 7.55 -1.35 11.05
N ILE A 204 7.45 -0.20 11.75
CA ILE A 204 7.05 1.08 11.16
C ILE A 204 8.31 1.93 11.05
N SER A 205 8.60 2.45 9.86
CA SER A 205 9.83 3.20 9.60
C SER A 205 9.56 4.43 8.73
N ASP A 206 10.20 5.54 9.07
CA ASP A 206 10.26 6.75 8.24
C ASP A 206 11.42 6.73 7.23
N GLU A 207 12.31 5.72 7.30
CA GLU A 207 13.31 5.48 6.24
C GLU A 207 12.67 5.16 4.88
N VAL A 208 11.44 4.67 4.90
CA VAL A 208 10.62 4.38 3.71
C VAL A 208 9.40 5.28 3.63
N GLU A 209 9.53 6.53 4.11
CA GLU A 209 8.49 7.55 3.96
C GLU A 209 8.28 7.90 2.49
N VAL A 210 7.02 8.05 2.08
CA VAL A 210 6.63 8.48 0.73
C VAL A 210 5.78 9.74 0.79
N LYS A 211 5.85 10.58 -0.25
CA LYS A 211 4.85 11.63 -0.44
C LYS A 211 3.54 10.98 -0.89
N HIS A 212 2.43 11.44 -0.34
CA HIS A 212 1.09 10.96 -0.68
C HIS A 212 0.23 12.14 -1.15
N TYR A 213 -0.14 12.13 -2.41
CA TYR A 213 -0.96 13.17 -3.03
C TYR A 213 -2.45 12.94 -2.73
N ALA A 214 -2.81 13.17 -1.47
CA ALA A 214 -4.10 12.80 -0.90
C ALA A 214 -5.26 13.63 -1.45
N GLU A 215 -6.24 12.99 -2.07
CA GLU A 215 -7.46 13.64 -2.57
C GLU A 215 -8.52 13.92 -1.49
N ALA A 216 -8.53 13.17 -0.39
CA ALA A 216 -9.59 13.25 0.63
C ALA A 216 -9.50 14.52 1.48
N THR A 217 -9.68 15.67 0.86
CA THR A 217 -9.54 16.98 1.50
C THR A 217 -10.87 17.61 1.91
N THR A 218 -12.01 17.01 1.58
CA THR A 218 -13.33 17.53 1.94
C THR A 218 -14.01 16.68 3.02
N THR A 219 -14.84 17.35 3.84
CA THR A 219 -15.64 16.66 4.88
C THR A 219 -16.59 15.63 4.27
N ALA A 220 -17.18 15.90 3.10
CA ALA A 220 -18.10 15.00 2.43
C ALA A 220 -17.42 13.67 2.01
N VAL A 221 -16.23 13.76 1.39
CA VAL A 221 -15.46 12.58 0.99
C VAL A 221 -15.04 11.77 2.24
N ARG A 222 -14.64 12.44 3.31
CA ARG A 222 -14.28 11.78 4.57
C ARG A 222 -15.47 11.08 5.23
N ALA A 223 -16.65 11.70 5.23
CA ALA A 223 -17.86 11.10 5.77
C ALA A 223 -18.25 9.83 4.99
N LEU A 224 -18.17 9.86 3.65
CA LEU A 224 -18.44 8.68 2.81
C LEU A 224 -17.41 7.56 3.09
N ARG A 225 -16.13 7.89 3.19
CA ARG A 225 -15.09 6.91 3.54
C ARG A 225 -15.33 6.30 4.94
N ALA A 226 -15.74 7.10 5.93
CA ALA A 226 -16.07 6.61 7.27
C ALA A 226 -17.28 5.65 7.25
N LEU A 227 -18.31 5.93 6.43
CA LEU A 227 -19.46 5.04 6.27
C LEU A 227 -19.04 3.68 5.70
N HIS A 228 -18.24 3.67 4.63
CA HIS A 228 -17.72 2.43 4.04
C HIS A 228 -16.83 1.66 5.02
N SER A 229 -15.95 2.36 5.73
CA SER A 229 -15.08 1.78 6.75
C SER A 229 -15.89 1.15 7.90
N GLY A 230 -17.02 1.73 8.29
CA GLY A 230 -17.92 1.13 9.28
C GLY A 230 -18.46 -0.23 8.85
N SER A 231 -18.82 -0.39 7.57
CA SER A 231 -19.26 -1.67 7.02
C SER A 231 -18.11 -2.69 6.96
N ALA A 232 -16.93 -2.27 6.53
CA ALA A 232 -15.75 -3.14 6.46
C ALA A 232 -15.27 -3.60 7.86
N ARG A 233 -15.43 -2.74 8.88
CA ARG A 233 -15.15 -3.09 10.27
C ARG A 233 -15.94 -4.31 10.75
N THR A 234 -17.18 -4.49 10.31
CA THR A 234 -17.98 -5.66 10.71
C THR A 234 -17.38 -6.97 10.18
N ILE A 235 -16.72 -6.93 9.03
CA ILE A 235 -15.99 -8.09 8.48
C ILE A 235 -14.81 -8.40 9.39
N PHE A 236 -14.00 -7.40 9.75
CA PHE A 236 -12.85 -7.53 10.63
C PHE A 236 -13.24 -8.14 11.99
N VAL A 237 -14.26 -7.59 12.63
CA VAL A 237 -14.75 -8.08 13.94
C VAL A 237 -15.27 -9.51 13.86
N ARG A 238 -15.98 -9.88 12.79
CA ARG A 238 -16.43 -11.27 12.59
C ARG A 238 -15.28 -12.25 12.43
N LYS A 239 -14.20 -11.81 11.78
CA LYS A 239 -13.03 -12.65 11.51
C LYS A 239 -12.12 -12.81 12.73
N HIS A 240 -11.85 -11.72 13.44
CA HIS A 240 -10.84 -11.67 14.51
C HIS A 240 -11.43 -11.56 15.92
N GLY A 241 -12.74 -11.33 16.06
CA GLY A 241 -13.43 -11.12 17.35
C GLY A 241 -13.33 -9.68 17.86
N ASP A 242 -14.23 -9.31 18.76
CA ASP A 242 -14.31 -7.95 19.34
C ASP A 242 -13.03 -7.54 20.11
N ALA A 243 -12.38 -8.50 20.77
CA ALA A 243 -11.17 -8.25 21.54
C ALA A 243 -9.95 -7.85 20.69
N ALA A 244 -9.95 -8.20 19.39
CA ALA A 244 -8.91 -7.77 18.44
C ALA A 244 -9.08 -6.31 18.00
N HIS A 245 -10.20 -5.68 18.36
CA HIS A 245 -10.54 -4.35 17.94
C HIS A 245 -9.82 -3.30 18.81
N PRO A 246 -9.00 -2.42 18.21
CA PRO A 246 -8.53 -1.26 18.96
C PRO A 246 -9.72 -0.40 19.38
N ALA A 247 -9.68 0.14 20.61
CA ALA A 247 -10.67 1.11 21.04
C ALA A 247 -10.79 2.23 19.97
N PRO A 248 -12.01 2.69 19.67
CA PRO A 248 -12.15 3.80 18.74
C PRO A 248 -11.31 4.96 19.25
N ASN A 249 -10.45 5.47 18.37
CA ASN A 249 -9.69 6.69 18.68
C ASN A 249 -10.71 7.82 18.87
N PRO A 250 -10.76 8.49 20.03
CA PRO A 250 -11.75 9.54 20.33
C PRO A 250 -11.64 10.72 19.38
#